data_7ab768584f75b396b3e07842748185bf
#
_entry.id   7ab768584f75b396b3e07842748185bf
#
_cell.length_a   1.000
_cell.length_b   1.000
_cell.length_c   1.000
_cell.angle_alpha   90.00
_cell.angle_beta   90.00
_cell.angle_gamma   90.00
#
_symmetry.space_group_name_H-M   'P 1'
#
loop_
_entity.id
_entity.type
_entity.pdbx_description
1 polymer ?
#
loop_
_entity_poly.entity_id
_entity_poly.type
_entity_poly.pdbx_seq_one_letter_code
_entity_poly.pdbx_strand_id
1 'polypeptide(L)'
;MDGVKTQEIKEITPDSEHRYDKFPLNNVQVAYLSGRSNDLVLGGYGTVFFSDIEGDYNRQKFEDVLNIVIKRHDMLRAVIYDSGYQQILSSEQAKYELQEEDISRMCDEEQEAYLKNRCDEMKNMVFEIGKWPMFKVNMIRTTEDHVHVLYAFDALIMDAFSVIMLARELRDTYDGNVCDEKLELSFRDYVLETEKMQDEYEADKKFWMEKVDDFPSAPAFQFKTLPENIKSSQFSRKHMTFEKEVWDNIKQLSVKLNITPAVLLCGLYAYTLSLYSGQSQLAVNMTVFSREQIHRQVDKILGDFTKIVLLDYDFASADSFKNVVVNSHKRLNEYLTHLHYDGIDFMRELAKKNKPVNGRPLMPVVFTSALFDNDIVYDLDKASSRTPQVYLDCQAMLQCGKLNVVWDYPAELYDSELIDEMFECFTKFICHADKMLEKAFPVSEKTEHFYKHYNDTSWLVPNITL
;
A
#
# COMPACT_ATOMS: atom_id res chain seq x y z
N MET A 1 20.47 -14.26 25.49
CA MET A 1 20.94 -12.89 25.73
C MET A 1 22.34 -12.83 25.19
N ASP A 2 22.54 -12.46 23.96
CA ASP A 2 23.88 -12.15 23.44
C ASP A 2 23.71 -11.12 22.34
N GLY A 3 24.19 -9.92 22.67
CA GLY A 3 24.74 -8.87 21.82
C GLY A 3 24.13 -8.64 20.42
N VAL A 4 22.97 -8.00 20.33
CA VAL A 4 22.72 -7.16 19.18
C VAL A 4 23.77 -6.04 19.26
N LYS A 5 24.82 -6.11 18.43
CA LYS A 5 25.69 -4.97 18.17
C LYS A 5 24.80 -3.87 17.64
N THR A 6 24.49 -2.87 18.43
CA THR A 6 24.05 -1.56 17.96
C THR A 6 25.16 -1.07 17.04
N GLN A 7 24.98 -1.23 15.72
CA GLN A 7 25.77 -0.45 14.77
C GLN A 7 25.54 1.02 15.14
N GLU A 8 26.61 1.73 15.44
CA GLU A 8 26.55 3.19 15.58
C GLU A 8 26.03 3.71 14.23
N ILE A 9 24.79 4.20 14.23
CA ILE A 9 24.18 4.84 13.05
C ILE A 9 25.02 6.08 12.81
N LYS A 10 25.74 6.11 11.70
CA LYS A 10 26.47 7.29 11.26
C LYS A 10 25.44 8.28 10.75
N GLU A 11 24.94 9.14 11.63
CA GLU A 11 23.96 10.16 11.27
C GLU A 11 24.53 11.09 10.18
N ILE A 12 23.75 11.30 9.14
CA ILE A 12 24.05 12.30 8.13
C ILE A 12 23.80 13.71 8.69
N THR A 13 24.53 14.69 8.16
CA THR A 13 24.24 16.11 8.43
C THR A 13 23.28 16.63 7.39
N PRO A 14 22.06 17.08 7.77
CA PRO A 14 21.09 17.64 6.83
C PRO A 14 21.66 18.86 6.06
N ASP A 15 21.41 18.90 4.75
CA ASP A 15 21.84 19.99 3.87
C ASP A 15 20.78 21.09 3.79
N SER A 16 20.80 21.99 4.75
CA SER A 16 19.83 23.09 4.82
C SER A 16 20.01 24.16 3.74
N GLU A 17 21.21 24.29 3.16
CA GLU A 17 21.52 25.29 2.12
C GLU A 17 20.84 24.92 0.81
N HIS A 18 20.84 23.64 0.44
CA HIS A 18 20.28 23.14 -0.81
C HIS A 18 18.91 22.48 -0.66
N ARG A 19 18.21 22.68 0.48
CA ARG A 19 16.93 22.04 0.82
C ARG A 19 15.87 22.18 -0.27
N TYR A 20 15.90 23.26 -1.03
CA TYR A 20 14.93 23.61 -2.08
C TYR A 20 15.44 23.33 -3.49
N ASP A 21 16.61 22.74 -3.64
CA ASP A 21 17.13 22.33 -4.93
C ASP A 21 16.40 21.10 -5.45
N LYS A 22 16.39 20.93 -6.77
CA LYS A 22 15.84 19.74 -7.41
C LYS A 22 16.64 18.50 -7.02
N PHE A 23 15.94 17.39 -6.81
CA PHE A 23 16.53 16.09 -6.52
C PHE A 23 15.73 14.99 -7.26
N PRO A 24 16.33 13.80 -7.50
CA PRO A 24 15.69 12.76 -8.27
C PRO A 24 14.47 12.15 -7.55
N LEU A 25 13.60 11.52 -8.31
CA LEU A 25 12.59 10.61 -7.79
C LEU A 25 13.25 9.29 -7.40
N ASN A 26 12.79 8.66 -6.34
CA ASN A 26 13.18 7.28 -6.04
C ASN A 26 12.49 6.27 -6.98
N ASN A 27 12.87 4.98 -6.92
CA ASN A 27 12.39 3.95 -7.83
C ASN A 27 10.86 3.81 -7.87
N VAL A 28 10.20 3.83 -6.71
CA VAL A 28 8.74 3.68 -6.67
C VAL A 28 8.03 4.92 -7.20
N GLN A 29 8.54 6.12 -6.90
CA GLN A 29 8.02 7.36 -7.48
C GLN A 29 8.16 7.37 -9.01
N VAL A 30 9.28 6.87 -9.56
CA VAL A 30 9.47 6.70 -11.01
C VAL A 30 8.46 5.70 -11.59
N ALA A 31 8.16 4.61 -10.89
CA ALA A 31 7.15 3.66 -11.32
C ALA A 31 5.74 4.27 -11.32
N TYR A 32 5.36 5.02 -10.28
CA TYR A 32 4.09 5.74 -10.22
C TYR A 32 3.95 6.81 -11.29
N LEU A 33 5.02 7.58 -11.54
CA LEU A 33 5.04 8.58 -12.60
C LEU A 33 4.87 7.92 -13.98
N SER A 34 5.60 6.82 -14.23
CA SER A 34 5.50 6.05 -15.47
C SER A 34 4.11 5.46 -15.67
N GLY A 35 3.48 4.95 -14.60
CA GLY A 35 2.13 4.37 -14.62
C GLY A 35 1.03 5.34 -15.07
N ARG A 36 1.28 6.64 -15.05
CA ARG A 36 0.37 7.69 -15.55
C ARG A 36 0.29 7.77 -17.08
N SER A 37 1.20 7.11 -17.81
CA SER A 37 1.16 7.12 -19.26
C SER A 37 -0.08 6.37 -19.78
N ASN A 38 -0.81 7.01 -20.70
CA ASN A 38 -1.92 6.38 -21.41
C ASN A 38 -1.48 5.24 -22.36
N ASP A 39 -0.18 5.14 -22.62
CA ASP A 39 0.38 4.08 -23.48
C ASP A 39 0.52 2.75 -22.72
N LEU A 40 0.37 2.74 -21.42
CA LEU A 40 0.45 1.55 -20.61
C LEU A 40 -0.93 0.92 -20.39
N VAL A 41 -0.96 -0.41 -20.35
CA VAL A 41 -2.16 -1.18 -19.98
C VAL A 41 -2.55 -0.83 -18.54
N LEU A 42 -3.81 -0.43 -18.34
CA LEU A 42 -4.30 0.11 -17.07
C LEU A 42 -3.44 1.28 -16.55
N GLY A 43 -2.99 2.14 -17.45
CA GLY A 43 -2.33 3.40 -17.18
C GLY A 43 -3.29 4.58 -17.29
N GLY A 44 -2.74 5.81 -17.31
CA GLY A 44 -3.51 7.04 -17.54
C GLY A 44 -4.14 7.65 -16.29
N TYR A 45 -3.84 7.13 -15.09
CA TYR A 45 -4.29 7.70 -13.81
C TYR A 45 -3.16 7.71 -12.77
N GLY A 46 -3.33 8.50 -11.72
CA GLY A 46 -2.37 8.58 -10.62
C GLY A 46 -2.61 7.52 -9.55
N THR A 47 -1.58 7.24 -8.77
CA THR A 47 -1.72 6.50 -7.51
C THR A 47 -2.27 7.47 -6.47
N VAL A 48 -3.55 7.35 -6.11
CA VAL A 48 -4.25 8.29 -5.23
C VAL A 48 -4.85 7.57 -4.05
N PHE A 49 -4.56 8.07 -2.85
CA PHE A 49 -5.26 7.74 -1.62
C PHE A 49 -6.36 8.76 -1.40
N PHE A 50 -7.57 8.29 -1.15
CA PHE A 50 -8.72 9.12 -0.81
C PHE A 50 -9.34 8.65 0.50
N SER A 51 -9.79 9.62 1.32
CA SER A 51 -10.58 9.36 2.51
C SER A 51 -11.56 10.50 2.76
N ASP A 52 -12.70 10.17 3.37
CA ASP A 52 -13.70 11.07 3.91
C ASP A 52 -13.72 10.92 5.44
N ILE A 53 -13.52 12.00 6.16
CA ILE A 53 -13.72 12.05 7.61
C ILE A 53 -14.84 13.03 7.95
N GLU A 54 -15.61 12.69 8.96
CA GLU A 54 -16.78 13.44 9.39
C GLU A 54 -16.59 13.99 10.79
N GLY A 55 -17.16 15.15 11.07
CA GLY A 55 -17.12 15.73 12.39
C GLY A 55 -17.57 17.19 12.44
N ASP A 56 -17.48 17.76 13.63
CA ASP A 56 -17.67 19.21 13.86
C ASP A 56 -16.31 19.90 13.72
N TYR A 57 -16.03 20.35 12.49
CA TYR A 57 -14.80 21.08 12.19
C TYR A 57 -15.10 22.52 11.77
N ASN A 58 -14.41 23.47 12.41
CA ASN A 58 -14.44 24.87 11.99
C ASN A 58 -13.48 25.07 10.80
N ARG A 59 -14.00 25.60 9.70
CA ARG A 59 -13.28 25.80 8.45
C ARG A 59 -11.99 26.61 8.65
N GLN A 60 -12.05 27.77 9.32
CA GLN A 60 -10.89 28.64 9.49
C GLN A 60 -9.81 27.98 10.35
N LYS A 61 -10.22 27.37 11.47
CA LYS A 61 -9.29 26.63 12.33
C LYS A 61 -8.63 25.46 11.56
N PHE A 62 -9.40 24.74 10.74
CA PHE A 62 -8.89 23.63 9.94
C PHE A 62 -7.90 24.11 8.88
N GLU A 63 -8.17 25.23 8.19
CA GLU A 63 -7.26 25.86 7.24
C GLU A 63 -5.94 26.28 7.92
N ASP A 64 -6.01 26.89 9.10
CA ASP A 64 -4.84 27.31 9.86
C ASP A 64 -3.98 26.09 10.25
N VAL A 65 -4.62 25.04 10.77
CA VAL A 65 -3.95 23.76 11.09
C VAL A 65 -3.29 23.13 9.87
N LEU A 66 -4.01 23.06 8.76
CA LEU A 66 -3.48 22.51 7.52
C LEU A 66 -2.24 23.28 7.05
N ASN A 67 -2.25 24.61 7.11
CA ASN A 67 -1.11 25.44 6.74
C ASN A 67 0.07 25.33 7.74
N ILE A 68 -0.17 25.09 9.03
CA ILE A 68 0.88 24.77 9.99
C ILE A 68 1.60 23.48 9.58
N VAL A 69 0.84 22.43 9.26
CA VAL A 69 1.39 21.13 8.89
C VAL A 69 2.07 21.16 7.51
N ILE A 70 1.51 21.88 6.54
CA ILE A 70 2.16 22.13 5.23
C ILE A 70 3.50 22.83 5.39
N LYS A 71 3.57 23.84 6.26
CA LYS A 71 4.82 24.55 6.54
C LYS A 71 5.87 23.62 7.18
N ARG A 72 5.46 22.72 8.05
CA ARG A 72 6.33 21.79 8.77
C ARG A 72 6.91 20.71 7.85
N HIS A 73 6.08 20.11 6.98
CA HIS A 73 6.46 18.97 6.16
C HIS A 73 6.78 19.34 4.72
N ASP A 74 8.03 19.10 4.32
CA ASP A 74 8.54 19.42 2.98
C ASP A 74 7.72 18.77 1.87
N MET A 75 7.42 17.47 1.98
CA MET A 75 6.75 16.73 0.92
C MET A 75 5.31 17.19 0.65
N LEU A 76 4.66 17.88 1.58
CA LEU A 76 3.40 18.59 1.31
C LEU A 76 3.59 19.83 0.43
N ARG A 77 4.84 20.24 0.19
CA ARG A 77 5.20 21.36 -0.70
C ARG A 77 5.96 20.88 -1.95
N ALA A 78 5.95 19.57 -2.20
CA ALA A 78 6.64 18.98 -3.34
C ALA A 78 5.96 19.29 -4.67
N VAL A 79 6.77 19.57 -5.67
CA VAL A 79 6.42 19.61 -7.10
C VAL A 79 7.16 18.49 -7.80
N ILE A 80 6.44 17.67 -8.54
CA ILE A 80 6.98 16.53 -9.30
C ILE A 80 7.08 16.93 -10.76
N TYR A 81 8.19 16.63 -11.43
CA TYR A 81 8.43 16.96 -12.84
C TYR A 81 8.52 15.70 -13.71
N ASP A 82 8.04 15.80 -14.95
CA ASP A 82 8.11 14.70 -15.95
C ASP A 82 9.55 14.24 -16.24
N SER A 83 10.54 15.12 -15.95
CA SER A 83 11.96 14.79 -16.11
C SER A 83 12.51 13.79 -15.08
N GLY A 84 11.69 13.25 -14.18
CA GLY A 84 12.12 12.34 -13.12
C GLY A 84 12.75 13.04 -11.92
N TYR A 85 12.51 14.33 -11.75
CA TYR A 85 12.96 15.14 -10.61
C TYR A 85 11.77 15.65 -9.80
N GLN A 86 12.07 16.03 -8.56
CA GLN A 86 11.13 16.68 -7.66
C GLN A 86 11.81 17.89 -6.98
N GLN A 87 11.01 18.80 -6.45
CA GLN A 87 11.50 20.02 -5.80
C GLN A 87 10.55 20.43 -4.69
N ILE A 88 11.08 20.89 -3.57
CA ILE A 88 10.32 21.43 -2.46
C ILE A 88 10.16 22.94 -2.64
N LEU A 89 8.94 23.43 -2.58
CA LEU A 89 8.67 24.87 -2.54
C LEU A 89 8.98 25.45 -1.16
N SER A 90 9.36 26.74 -1.10
CA SER A 90 9.44 27.44 0.19
C SER A 90 8.04 27.56 0.83
N SER A 91 8.00 27.76 2.14
CA SER A 91 6.72 27.89 2.87
C SER A 91 5.93 29.13 2.45
N GLU A 92 6.59 30.17 1.93
CA GLU A 92 5.91 31.36 1.42
C GLU A 92 5.22 31.12 0.07
N GLN A 93 5.68 30.14 -0.70
CA GLN A 93 5.11 29.79 -2.01
C GLN A 93 3.95 28.79 -1.90
N ALA A 94 3.81 28.10 -0.75
CA ALA A 94 2.90 27.00 -0.56
C ALA A 94 1.86 27.31 0.53
N LYS A 95 0.95 28.25 0.27
CA LYS A 95 -0.19 28.55 1.11
C LYS A 95 -1.44 27.89 0.54
N TYR A 96 -2.10 27.06 1.33
CA TYR A 96 -3.31 26.36 0.93
C TYR A 96 -4.55 27.13 1.38
N GLU A 97 -5.51 27.28 0.48
CA GLU A 97 -6.83 27.86 0.75
C GLU A 97 -7.88 26.73 0.76
N LEU A 98 -8.44 26.46 1.92
CA LEU A 98 -9.45 25.42 2.09
C LEU A 98 -10.78 25.87 1.49
N GLN A 99 -11.26 25.10 0.53
CA GLN A 99 -12.60 25.30 -0.04
C GLN A 99 -13.65 24.68 0.87
N GLU A 100 -14.74 25.41 1.13
CA GLU A 100 -15.93 24.91 1.82
C GLU A 100 -17.14 25.04 0.90
N GLU A 101 -17.92 23.98 0.80
CA GLU A 101 -19.18 23.93 0.08
C GLU A 101 -20.31 23.70 1.09
N ASP A 102 -21.28 24.57 1.13
CA ASP A 102 -22.42 24.48 2.08
C ASP A 102 -23.65 23.91 1.36
N ILE A 103 -24.00 22.67 1.70
CA ILE A 103 -25.16 21.95 1.20
C ILE A 103 -26.25 21.74 2.27
N SER A 104 -26.14 22.39 3.42
CA SER A 104 -27.03 22.22 4.57
C SER A 104 -28.52 22.54 4.27
N ARG A 105 -28.80 23.24 3.16
CA ARG A 105 -30.15 23.57 2.71
C ARG A 105 -30.75 22.55 1.74
N MET A 106 -29.98 21.59 1.27
CA MET A 106 -30.46 20.51 0.43
C MET A 106 -31.20 19.47 1.27
N CYS A 107 -32.11 18.72 0.68
CA CYS A 107 -32.70 17.57 1.37
C CYS A 107 -31.67 16.41 1.44
N ASP A 108 -31.94 15.43 2.32
CA ASP A 108 -31.00 14.34 2.59
C ASP A 108 -30.59 13.57 1.32
N GLU A 109 -31.55 13.31 0.42
CA GLU A 109 -31.28 12.61 -0.85
C GLU A 109 -30.37 13.43 -1.79
N GLU A 110 -30.56 14.76 -1.81
CA GLU A 110 -29.72 15.68 -2.59
C GLU A 110 -28.31 15.78 -1.98
N GLN A 111 -28.19 15.82 -0.65
CA GLN A 111 -26.92 15.83 0.05
C GLN A 111 -26.13 14.53 -0.23
N GLU A 112 -26.77 13.36 -0.13
CA GLU A 112 -26.16 12.06 -0.41
C GLU A 112 -25.64 11.99 -1.85
N ALA A 113 -26.46 12.40 -2.82
CA ALA A 113 -26.07 12.42 -4.23
C ALA A 113 -24.91 13.38 -4.49
N TYR A 114 -24.92 14.55 -3.84
CA TYR A 114 -23.83 15.54 -3.93
C TYR A 114 -22.51 15.01 -3.36
N LEU A 115 -22.54 14.48 -2.13
CA LEU A 115 -21.38 13.90 -1.46
C LEU A 115 -20.79 12.76 -2.30
N LYS A 116 -21.64 11.86 -2.80
CA LYS A 116 -21.19 10.75 -3.67
C LYS A 116 -20.45 11.28 -4.90
N ASN A 117 -21.02 12.28 -5.60
CA ASN A 117 -20.38 12.86 -6.77
C ASN A 117 -19.01 13.48 -6.44
N ARG A 118 -18.91 14.21 -5.31
CA ARG A 118 -17.67 14.83 -4.86
C ARG A 118 -16.61 13.79 -4.45
N CYS A 119 -17.04 12.73 -3.75
CA CYS A 119 -16.16 11.60 -3.43
C CYS A 119 -15.64 10.94 -4.72
N ASP A 120 -16.51 10.67 -5.68
CA ASP A 120 -16.14 10.04 -6.96
C ASP A 120 -15.20 10.93 -7.77
N GLU A 121 -15.41 12.25 -7.81
CA GLU A 121 -14.48 13.20 -8.42
C GLU A 121 -13.10 13.12 -7.77
N MET A 122 -13.03 13.17 -6.42
CA MET A 122 -11.76 13.17 -5.70
C MET A 122 -11.05 11.81 -5.75
N LYS A 123 -11.78 10.69 -5.69
CA LYS A 123 -11.24 9.34 -5.90
C LYS A 123 -10.59 9.19 -7.28
N ASN A 124 -11.13 9.89 -8.29
CA ASN A 124 -10.68 9.81 -9.67
C ASN A 124 -9.75 10.95 -10.09
N MET A 125 -9.29 11.78 -9.17
CA MET A 125 -8.37 12.87 -9.49
C MET A 125 -7.05 12.35 -10.06
N VAL A 126 -6.49 13.16 -10.96
CA VAL A 126 -5.11 13.05 -11.42
C VAL A 126 -4.45 14.40 -11.19
N PHE A 127 -3.49 14.45 -10.27
CA PHE A 127 -2.77 15.68 -9.98
C PHE A 127 -1.85 16.04 -11.14
N GLU A 128 -1.78 17.33 -11.47
CA GLU A 128 -1.02 17.81 -12.60
C GLU A 128 0.47 17.86 -12.26
N ILE A 129 1.27 17.13 -13.07
CA ILE A 129 2.73 17.15 -12.94
C ILE A 129 3.27 18.55 -13.26
N GLY A 130 4.28 18.98 -12.52
CA GLY A 130 4.85 20.33 -12.62
C GLY A 130 4.10 21.40 -11.83
N LYS A 131 3.00 21.05 -11.16
CA LYS A 131 2.21 21.98 -10.33
C LYS A 131 2.08 21.51 -8.88
N TRP A 132 1.95 22.46 -8.00
CA TRP A 132 1.57 22.30 -6.60
C TRP A 132 0.08 22.68 -6.45
N PRO A 133 -0.68 22.04 -5.57
CA PRO A 133 -0.34 20.92 -4.68
C PRO A 133 -0.54 19.54 -5.32
N MET A 134 0.16 18.52 -4.80
CA MET A 134 -0.05 17.10 -5.12
C MET A 134 -1.05 16.43 -4.16
N PHE A 135 -1.94 17.22 -3.59
CA PHE A 135 -3.04 16.79 -2.74
C PHE A 135 -4.22 17.77 -2.88
N LYS A 136 -5.39 17.34 -2.44
CA LYS A 136 -6.58 18.19 -2.32
C LYS A 136 -7.30 17.89 -1.02
N VAL A 137 -7.71 18.96 -0.34
CA VAL A 137 -8.60 18.90 0.81
C VAL A 137 -9.82 19.76 0.49
N ASN A 138 -11.00 19.22 0.70
CA ASN A 138 -12.28 19.92 0.50
C ASN A 138 -13.17 19.70 1.70
N MET A 139 -13.88 20.73 2.14
CA MET A 139 -14.84 20.67 3.25
C MET A 139 -16.25 20.82 2.69
N ILE A 140 -17.17 19.93 3.10
CA ILE A 140 -18.56 19.97 2.68
C ILE A 140 -19.43 20.01 3.93
N ARG A 141 -20.17 21.10 4.12
CA ARG A 141 -21.05 21.30 5.25
C ARG A 141 -22.44 20.73 4.95
N THR A 142 -22.85 19.75 5.75
CA THR A 142 -24.16 19.09 5.64
C THR A 142 -25.19 19.61 6.65
N THR A 143 -24.74 20.06 7.84
CA THR A 143 -25.57 20.75 8.84
C THR A 143 -24.79 21.88 9.48
N GLU A 144 -25.39 22.61 10.44
CA GLU A 144 -24.70 23.68 11.18
C GLU A 144 -23.45 23.17 11.89
N ASP A 145 -23.50 21.95 12.46
CA ASP A 145 -22.45 21.36 13.29
C ASP A 145 -21.82 20.10 12.67
N HIS A 146 -22.05 19.83 11.37
CA HIS A 146 -21.50 18.62 10.74
C HIS A 146 -20.93 18.90 9.37
N VAL A 147 -19.70 18.47 9.17
CA VAL A 147 -18.97 18.58 7.90
C VAL A 147 -18.29 17.28 7.54
N HIS A 148 -18.16 17.05 6.23
CA HIS A 148 -17.28 16.09 5.63
C HIS A 148 -15.99 16.79 5.22
N VAL A 149 -14.84 16.21 5.56
CA VAL A 149 -13.54 16.67 5.08
C VAL A 149 -12.98 15.59 4.17
N LEU A 150 -12.98 15.87 2.89
CA LEU A 150 -12.53 14.98 1.83
C LEU A 150 -11.04 15.24 1.57
N TYR A 151 -10.24 14.17 1.60
CA TYR A 151 -8.80 14.23 1.31
C TYR A 151 -8.45 13.36 0.12
N ALA A 152 -7.67 13.89 -0.79
CA ALA A 152 -7.01 13.11 -1.82
C ALA A 152 -5.52 13.45 -1.85
N PHE A 153 -4.67 12.43 -1.83
CA PHE A 153 -3.21 12.57 -1.88
C PHE A 153 -2.63 11.70 -2.99
N ASP A 154 -1.66 12.23 -3.69
CA ASP A 154 -0.87 11.45 -4.61
C ASP A 154 0.24 10.69 -3.87
N ALA A 155 0.39 9.41 -4.15
CA ALA A 155 1.45 8.59 -3.54
C ALA A 155 2.87 9.06 -3.91
N LEU A 156 3.03 9.88 -4.96
CA LEU A 156 4.30 10.51 -5.28
C LEU A 156 4.87 11.36 -4.15
N ILE A 157 4.03 11.83 -3.21
CA ILE A 157 4.50 12.68 -2.12
C ILE A 157 4.51 12.00 -0.75
N MET A 158 3.84 10.84 -0.59
CA MET A 158 3.81 10.15 0.69
C MET A 158 3.31 8.70 0.58
N ASP A 159 3.86 7.84 1.42
CA ASP A 159 3.42 6.46 1.63
C ASP A 159 2.29 6.34 2.66
N ALA A 160 1.76 5.12 2.86
CA ALA A 160 0.68 4.88 3.80
C ALA A 160 1.08 5.18 5.27
N PHE A 161 2.33 4.95 5.66
CA PHE A 161 2.81 5.30 6.99
C PHE A 161 2.83 6.82 7.18
N SER A 162 3.28 7.56 6.18
CA SER A 162 3.25 9.03 6.16
C SER A 162 1.81 9.58 6.25
N VAL A 163 0.85 8.94 5.57
CA VAL A 163 -0.58 9.33 5.65
C VAL A 163 -1.10 9.20 7.08
N ILE A 164 -0.79 8.11 7.79
CA ILE A 164 -1.20 7.91 9.19
C ILE A 164 -0.53 8.94 10.10
N MET A 165 0.75 9.21 9.92
CA MET A 165 1.47 10.25 10.66
C MET A 165 0.82 11.62 10.47
N LEU A 166 0.55 11.97 9.21
CA LEU A 166 -0.09 13.25 8.86
C LEU A 166 -1.49 13.39 9.51
N ALA A 167 -2.31 12.33 9.44
CA ALA A 167 -3.64 12.33 10.03
C ALA A 167 -3.61 12.55 11.55
N ARG A 168 -2.66 11.91 12.24
CA ARG A 168 -2.44 12.12 13.68
C ARG A 168 -2.01 13.54 13.98
N GLU A 169 -1.02 14.07 13.26
CA GLU A 169 -0.53 15.42 13.47
C GLU A 169 -1.58 16.49 13.18
N LEU A 170 -2.42 16.29 12.14
CA LEU A 170 -3.55 17.17 11.86
C LEU A 170 -4.55 17.18 13.01
N ARG A 171 -4.95 16.01 13.52
CA ARG A 171 -5.85 15.88 14.68
C ARG A 171 -5.25 16.55 15.92
N ASP A 172 -4.04 16.18 16.29
CA ASP A 172 -3.38 16.66 17.50
C ASP A 172 -3.21 18.20 17.44
N THR A 173 -2.79 18.73 16.28
CA THR A 173 -2.68 20.17 16.05
C THR A 173 -4.05 20.86 16.12
N TYR A 174 -5.11 20.24 15.56
CA TYR A 174 -6.47 20.78 15.65
C TYR A 174 -6.94 20.83 17.11
N ASP A 175 -6.57 19.86 17.95
CA ASP A 175 -6.87 19.81 19.38
C ASP A 175 -5.98 20.76 20.23
N GLY A 176 -5.05 21.47 19.60
CA GLY A 176 -4.16 22.45 20.24
C GLY A 176 -2.82 21.90 20.68
N ASN A 177 -2.50 20.65 20.35
CA ASN A 177 -1.22 20.00 20.64
C ASN A 177 -0.23 20.17 19.46
N VAL A 178 0.24 21.37 19.24
CA VAL A 178 1.17 21.68 18.14
C VAL A 178 2.54 21.09 18.43
N CYS A 179 3.12 20.38 17.48
CA CYS A 179 4.48 19.86 17.59
C CYS A 179 5.49 20.97 17.26
N ASP A 180 6.26 21.41 18.26
CA ASP A 180 7.28 22.47 18.11
C ASP A 180 8.64 21.96 17.59
N GLU A 181 8.85 20.64 17.48
CA GLU A 181 10.11 20.09 17.01
C GLU A 181 10.33 20.44 15.53
N LYS A 182 11.40 21.16 15.26
CA LYS A 182 11.81 21.49 13.88
C LYS A 182 12.35 20.24 13.18
N LEU A 183 11.87 19.96 11.98
CA LEU A 183 12.42 18.92 11.11
C LEU A 183 13.64 19.48 10.36
N GLU A 184 14.82 19.02 10.77
CA GLU A 184 16.09 19.37 10.12
C GLU A 184 16.31 18.53 8.89
N LEU A 185 16.09 17.21 9.01
CA LEU A 185 16.16 16.26 7.89
C LEU A 185 15.06 16.55 6.86
N SER A 186 15.42 16.51 5.59
CA SER A 186 14.49 16.56 4.46
C SER A 186 14.39 15.20 3.76
N PHE A 187 13.30 14.96 3.00
CA PHE A 187 13.21 13.80 2.13
C PHE A 187 14.26 13.84 1.00
N ARG A 188 14.70 15.06 0.59
CA ARG A 188 15.80 15.24 -0.32
C ARG A 188 17.12 14.67 0.23
N ASP A 189 17.44 14.98 1.49
CA ASP A 189 18.64 14.44 2.14
C ASP A 189 18.61 12.91 2.16
N TYR A 190 17.43 12.34 2.48
CA TYR A 190 17.23 10.90 2.49
C TYR A 190 17.48 10.26 1.13
N VAL A 191 16.84 10.78 0.07
CA VAL A 191 16.99 10.24 -1.29
C VAL A 191 18.43 10.32 -1.76
N LEU A 192 19.07 11.48 -1.59
CA LEU A 192 20.45 11.67 -2.04
C LEU A 192 21.46 10.83 -1.26
N GLU A 193 21.19 10.53 0.02
CA GLU A 193 22.09 9.68 0.78
C GLU A 193 21.94 8.21 0.36
N THR A 194 20.70 7.75 0.15
CA THR A 194 20.46 6.37 -0.30
C THR A 194 21.00 6.11 -1.70
N GLU A 195 21.04 7.12 -2.59
CA GLU A 195 21.68 7.01 -3.91
C GLU A 195 23.21 6.82 -3.86
N LYS A 196 23.86 7.21 -2.75
CA LYS A 196 25.31 7.00 -2.59
C LYS A 196 25.71 5.57 -2.25
N MET A 197 24.74 4.72 -1.88
CA MET A 197 24.93 3.32 -1.48
C MET A 197 25.11 2.41 -2.71
N GLN A 198 26.05 2.79 -3.59
CA GLN A 198 26.24 2.11 -4.87
C GLN A 198 26.88 0.70 -4.71
N ASP A 199 27.74 0.52 -3.72
CA ASP A 199 28.38 -0.79 -3.48
C ASP A 199 27.34 -1.80 -2.96
N GLU A 200 26.42 -1.35 -2.08
CA GLU A 200 25.29 -2.12 -1.60
C GLU A 200 24.33 -2.46 -2.75
N TYR A 201 24.03 -1.50 -3.61
CA TYR A 201 23.19 -1.71 -4.80
C TYR A 201 23.77 -2.81 -5.73
N GLU A 202 25.06 -2.77 -6.05
CA GLU A 202 25.67 -3.79 -6.92
C GLU A 202 25.75 -5.16 -6.25
N ALA A 203 25.96 -5.22 -4.94
CA ALA A 203 25.92 -6.47 -4.18
C ALA A 203 24.51 -7.09 -4.19
N ASP A 204 23.49 -6.30 -3.94
CA ASP A 204 22.09 -6.72 -3.94
C ASP A 204 21.62 -7.13 -5.34
N LYS A 205 22.04 -6.39 -6.36
CA LYS A 205 21.79 -6.75 -7.76
C LYS A 205 22.32 -8.13 -8.10
N LYS A 206 23.56 -8.44 -7.69
CA LYS A 206 24.12 -9.77 -7.91
C LYS A 206 23.27 -10.87 -7.28
N PHE A 207 22.82 -10.68 -6.04
CA PHE A 207 21.94 -11.61 -5.34
C PHE A 207 20.64 -11.86 -6.12
N TRP A 208 20.00 -10.81 -6.61
CA TRP A 208 18.74 -10.92 -7.35
C TRP A 208 18.93 -11.51 -8.75
N MET A 209 20.06 -11.21 -9.41
CA MET A 209 20.36 -11.77 -10.74
C MET A 209 20.50 -13.30 -10.72
N GLU A 210 20.95 -13.90 -9.60
CA GLU A 210 21.01 -15.35 -9.44
C GLU A 210 19.62 -16.02 -9.41
N LYS A 211 18.55 -15.25 -9.15
CA LYS A 211 17.15 -15.74 -9.03
C LYS A 211 16.32 -15.53 -10.30
N VAL A 212 16.77 -14.72 -11.26
CA VAL A 212 16.00 -14.32 -12.46
C VAL A 212 15.49 -15.53 -13.25
N ASP A 213 16.31 -16.60 -13.32
CA ASP A 213 16.03 -17.72 -14.20
C ASP A 213 14.85 -18.59 -13.73
N ASP A 214 14.71 -18.79 -12.46
CA ASP A 214 13.72 -19.70 -11.85
C ASP A 214 12.64 -18.97 -11.06
N PHE A 215 12.57 -17.62 -11.17
CA PHE A 215 11.61 -16.84 -10.39
C PHE A 215 10.17 -17.06 -10.89
N PRO A 216 9.20 -17.42 -10.01
CA PRO A 216 7.84 -17.72 -10.42
C PRO A 216 7.10 -16.48 -10.90
N SER A 217 6.09 -16.69 -11.74
CA SER A 217 5.19 -15.63 -12.20
C SER A 217 4.20 -15.19 -11.12
N ALA A 218 3.56 -14.05 -11.35
CA ALA A 218 2.39 -13.67 -10.58
C ALA A 218 1.23 -14.66 -10.80
N PRO A 219 0.28 -14.76 -9.85
CA PRO A 219 -0.95 -15.53 -10.04
C PRO A 219 -1.77 -14.98 -11.22
N ALA A 220 -2.29 -15.88 -12.04
CA ALA A 220 -3.05 -15.55 -13.24
C ALA A 220 -4.49 -16.07 -13.11
N PHE A 221 -5.46 -15.18 -13.30
CA PHE A 221 -6.88 -15.50 -13.26
C PHE A 221 -7.52 -15.24 -14.62
N GLN A 222 -8.69 -15.85 -14.85
CA GLN A 222 -9.47 -15.56 -16.03
C GLN A 222 -9.99 -14.12 -15.98
N PHE A 223 -9.67 -13.35 -17.02
CA PHE A 223 -10.19 -12.01 -17.18
C PHE A 223 -11.62 -12.02 -17.73
N LYS A 224 -12.49 -11.19 -17.16
CA LYS A 224 -13.79 -10.84 -17.77
C LYS A 224 -13.56 -9.96 -18.99
N THR A 225 -12.74 -8.93 -18.82
CA THR A 225 -12.28 -8.04 -19.88
C THR A 225 -10.77 -8.06 -19.93
N LEU A 226 -10.19 -8.23 -21.09
CA LEU A 226 -8.74 -8.18 -21.24
C LEU A 226 -8.20 -6.82 -20.76
N PRO A 227 -7.11 -6.78 -20.00
CA PRO A 227 -6.59 -5.54 -19.42
C PRO A 227 -6.38 -4.41 -20.44
N GLU A 228 -5.91 -4.74 -21.64
CA GLU A 228 -5.68 -3.79 -22.73
C GLU A 228 -6.97 -3.19 -23.33
N ASN A 229 -8.13 -3.76 -23.02
CA ASN A 229 -9.44 -3.29 -23.48
C ASN A 229 -10.18 -2.45 -22.43
N ILE A 230 -9.68 -2.41 -21.18
CA ILE A 230 -10.26 -1.61 -20.11
C ILE A 230 -9.88 -0.15 -20.32
N LYS A 231 -10.90 0.70 -20.40
CA LYS A 231 -10.76 2.15 -20.59
C LYS A 231 -11.15 2.96 -19.35
N SER A 232 -11.86 2.33 -18.43
CA SER A 232 -12.29 2.95 -17.18
C SER A 232 -11.19 2.86 -16.13
N SER A 233 -11.00 3.93 -15.37
CA SER A 233 -10.14 3.95 -14.19
C SER A 233 -10.91 3.64 -12.90
N GLN A 234 -12.11 3.05 -13.01
CA GLN A 234 -12.93 2.69 -11.87
C GLN A 234 -12.40 1.44 -11.18
N PHE A 235 -12.25 1.54 -9.86
CA PHE A 235 -11.90 0.44 -8.99
C PHE A 235 -13.10 0.03 -8.15
N SER A 236 -13.22 -1.26 -7.91
CA SER A 236 -14.14 -1.84 -6.93
C SER A 236 -13.37 -2.22 -5.68
N ARG A 237 -14.06 -2.17 -4.53
CA ARG A 237 -13.50 -2.51 -3.23
C ARG A 237 -14.31 -3.62 -2.57
N LYS A 238 -13.59 -4.58 -1.98
CA LYS A 238 -14.11 -5.51 -0.96
C LYS A 238 -13.34 -5.28 0.32
N HIS A 239 -14.03 -5.28 1.46
CA HIS A 239 -13.34 -5.18 2.74
C HIS A 239 -14.06 -5.98 3.82
N MET A 240 -13.31 -6.32 4.87
CA MET A 240 -13.83 -6.94 6.08
C MET A 240 -13.05 -6.43 7.28
N THR A 241 -13.79 -6.04 8.31
CA THR A 241 -13.25 -5.74 9.64
C THR A 241 -13.43 -6.95 10.52
N PHE A 242 -12.33 -7.46 11.07
CA PHE A 242 -12.34 -8.61 11.97
C PHE A 242 -12.46 -8.15 13.42
N GLU A 243 -13.17 -8.98 14.23
CA GLU A 243 -13.20 -8.76 15.66
C GLU A 243 -11.81 -8.92 16.28
N LYS A 244 -11.60 -8.26 17.40
CA LYS A 244 -10.28 -8.17 18.05
C LYS A 244 -9.67 -9.54 18.34
N GLU A 245 -10.50 -10.52 18.66
CA GLU A 245 -10.10 -11.89 18.97
C GLU A 245 -9.40 -12.58 17.79
N VAL A 246 -9.83 -12.29 16.55
CA VAL A 246 -9.20 -12.82 15.33
C VAL A 246 -7.79 -12.24 15.19
N TRP A 247 -7.65 -10.93 15.38
CA TRP A 247 -6.34 -10.28 15.34
C TRP A 247 -5.40 -10.79 16.45
N ASP A 248 -5.93 -10.96 17.67
CA ASP A 248 -5.16 -11.50 18.80
C ASP A 248 -4.70 -12.94 18.52
N ASN A 249 -5.53 -13.76 17.88
CA ASN A 249 -5.15 -15.11 17.43
C ASN A 249 -4.04 -15.07 16.38
N ILE A 250 -4.14 -14.23 15.35
CA ILE A 250 -3.10 -14.05 14.33
C ILE A 250 -1.75 -13.67 14.98
N LYS A 251 -1.74 -12.74 15.93
CA LYS A 251 -0.54 -12.36 16.68
C LYS A 251 0.05 -13.53 17.48
N GLN A 252 -0.80 -14.28 18.20
CA GLN A 252 -0.37 -15.43 19.01
C GLN A 252 0.23 -16.55 18.14
N LEU A 253 -0.40 -16.87 17.02
CA LEU A 253 0.10 -17.84 16.06
C LEU A 253 1.43 -17.40 15.45
N SER A 254 1.56 -16.13 15.13
CA SER A 254 2.79 -15.57 14.59
C SER A 254 3.94 -15.65 15.58
N VAL A 255 3.71 -15.31 16.86
CA VAL A 255 4.70 -15.47 17.94
C VAL A 255 5.09 -16.94 18.11
N LYS A 256 4.11 -17.87 18.14
CA LYS A 256 4.36 -19.32 18.27
C LYS A 256 5.25 -19.88 17.17
N LEU A 257 5.15 -19.31 15.95
CA LEU A 257 5.92 -19.74 14.78
C LEU A 257 7.20 -18.94 14.59
N ASN A 258 7.44 -17.92 15.40
CA ASN A 258 8.54 -16.95 15.23
C ASN A 258 8.54 -16.30 13.83
N ILE A 259 7.37 -15.83 13.39
CA ILE A 259 7.14 -15.09 12.14
C ILE A 259 6.42 -13.79 12.44
N THR A 260 6.30 -12.90 11.43
CA THR A 260 5.48 -11.70 11.59
C THR A 260 4.02 -11.96 11.21
N PRO A 261 3.04 -11.22 11.79
CA PRO A 261 1.65 -11.28 11.36
C PRO A 261 1.47 -10.99 9.86
N ALA A 262 2.25 -10.06 9.30
CA ALA A 262 2.25 -9.74 7.87
C ALA A 262 2.57 -10.96 7.00
N VAL A 263 3.57 -11.76 7.39
CA VAL A 263 3.93 -12.99 6.67
C VAL A 263 2.83 -14.04 6.74
N LEU A 264 2.19 -14.19 7.91
CA LEU A 264 1.07 -15.13 8.03
C LEU A 264 -0.10 -14.73 7.14
N LEU A 265 -0.49 -13.46 7.17
CA LEU A 265 -1.59 -12.93 6.33
C LEU A 265 -1.25 -13.00 4.84
N CYS A 266 -0.02 -12.64 4.44
CA CYS A 266 0.44 -12.76 3.05
C CYS A 266 0.47 -14.23 2.59
N GLY A 267 0.86 -15.17 3.47
CA GLY A 267 0.83 -16.61 3.19
C GLY A 267 -0.59 -17.13 2.96
N LEU A 268 -1.57 -16.69 3.78
CA LEU A 268 -2.99 -17.03 3.59
C LEU A 268 -3.52 -16.45 2.28
N TYR A 269 -3.13 -15.21 1.95
CA TYR A 269 -3.45 -14.58 0.67
C TYR A 269 -2.86 -15.36 -0.51
N ALA A 270 -1.55 -15.63 -0.49
CA ALA A 270 -0.87 -16.38 -1.53
C ALA A 270 -1.46 -17.79 -1.72
N TYR A 271 -1.87 -18.44 -0.63
CA TYR A 271 -2.55 -19.75 -0.72
C TYR A 271 -3.92 -19.62 -1.38
N THR A 272 -4.71 -18.62 -1.03
CA THR A 272 -5.97 -18.33 -1.73
C THR A 272 -5.74 -18.13 -3.22
N LEU A 273 -4.77 -17.28 -3.59
CA LEU A 273 -4.41 -17.02 -4.99
C LEU A 273 -3.97 -18.31 -5.72
N SER A 274 -3.19 -19.17 -5.06
CA SER A 274 -2.77 -20.47 -5.59
C SER A 274 -3.96 -21.38 -5.91
N LEU A 275 -4.93 -21.44 -5.02
CA LEU A 275 -6.15 -22.26 -5.23
C LEU A 275 -6.94 -21.81 -6.47
N TYR A 276 -7.11 -20.49 -6.64
CA TYR A 276 -7.94 -19.93 -7.70
C TYR A 276 -7.20 -19.73 -9.04
N SER A 277 -5.88 -19.56 -9.03
CA SER A 277 -5.08 -19.53 -10.25
C SER A 277 -4.68 -20.93 -10.74
N GLY A 278 -4.77 -21.93 -9.87
CA GLY A 278 -4.26 -23.28 -10.14
C GLY A 278 -2.73 -23.39 -10.18
N GLN A 279 -2.02 -22.36 -9.74
CA GLN A 279 -0.54 -22.34 -9.73
C GLN A 279 -0.04 -22.77 -8.35
N SER A 280 0.80 -23.81 -8.32
CA SER A 280 1.46 -24.26 -7.09
C SER A 280 2.70 -23.44 -6.74
N GLN A 281 3.24 -22.72 -7.71
CA GLN A 281 4.34 -21.76 -7.54
C GLN A 281 3.90 -20.41 -8.07
N LEU A 282 4.05 -19.37 -7.27
CA LEU A 282 3.68 -18.01 -7.63
C LEU A 282 4.48 -16.98 -6.83
N ALA A 283 4.51 -15.74 -7.29
CA ALA A 283 5.06 -14.62 -6.54
C ALA A 283 4.00 -13.54 -6.29
N VAL A 284 4.07 -12.94 -5.10
CA VAL A 284 3.26 -11.80 -4.70
C VAL A 284 4.15 -10.57 -4.62
N ASN A 285 3.71 -9.46 -5.16
CA ASN A 285 4.37 -8.17 -5.02
C ASN A 285 4.05 -7.61 -3.62
N MET A 286 5.00 -7.69 -2.71
CA MET A 286 4.83 -7.24 -1.33
C MET A 286 5.37 -5.82 -1.16
N THR A 287 4.52 -4.92 -0.72
CA THR A 287 4.89 -3.55 -0.35
C THR A 287 5.47 -3.54 1.06
N VAL A 288 6.66 -2.96 1.21
CA VAL A 288 7.32 -2.74 2.51
C VAL A 288 7.66 -1.26 2.69
N PHE A 289 7.50 -0.76 3.91
CA PHE A 289 7.84 0.62 4.26
C PHE A 289 9.22 0.60 4.91
N SER A 290 10.25 0.85 4.11
CA SER A 290 11.65 0.77 4.53
C SER A 290 12.24 2.16 4.69
N ARG A 291 12.50 2.55 5.93
CA ARG A 291 13.15 3.80 6.28
C ARG A 291 14.55 3.52 6.80
N GLU A 292 15.55 3.71 5.94
CA GLU A 292 16.95 3.59 6.33
C GLU A 292 17.25 4.54 7.49
N GLN A 293 17.75 4.02 8.60
CA GLN A 293 18.00 4.78 9.82
C GLN A 293 19.28 5.62 9.72
N ILE A 294 19.29 6.55 8.77
CA ILE A 294 20.43 7.45 8.50
C ILE A 294 20.41 8.71 9.35
N HIS A 295 19.31 8.99 10.04
CA HIS A 295 19.15 10.14 10.90
C HIS A 295 17.99 9.90 11.89
N ARG A 296 18.08 10.44 13.10
CA ARG A 296 17.06 10.30 14.18
C ARG A 296 15.65 10.80 13.81
N GLN A 297 15.52 11.63 12.78
CA GLN A 297 14.24 12.19 12.32
C GLN A 297 13.63 11.45 11.11
N VAL A 298 14.23 10.36 10.63
CA VAL A 298 13.70 9.63 9.47
C VAL A 298 12.23 9.20 9.66
N ASP A 299 11.89 8.75 10.88
CA ASP A 299 10.52 8.32 11.20
C ASP A 299 9.55 9.50 11.45
N LYS A 300 10.03 10.74 11.34
CA LYS A 300 9.24 11.97 11.57
C LYS A 300 8.98 12.77 10.30
N ILE A 301 9.66 12.48 9.20
CA ILE A 301 9.46 13.16 7.93
C ILE A 301 8.44 12.43 7.06
N LEU A 302 7.62 13.18 6.32
CA LEU A 302 6.76 12.63 5.28
C LEU A 302 7.56 12.36 4.01
N GLY A 303 7.16 11.34 3.26
CA GLY A 303 7.74 10.95 1.98
C GLY A 303 7.24 9.59 1.54
N ASP A 304 7.57 9.19 0.34
CA ASP A 304 7.33 7.83 -0.12
C ASP A 304 8.60 6.99 0.10
N PHE A 305 8.59 6.20 1.18
CA PHE A 305 9.67 5.29 1.57
C PHE A 305 9.36 3.84 1.17
N THR A 306 8.40 3.67 0.27
CA THR A 306 7.98 2.36 -0.20
C THR A 306 9.10 1.66 -0.95
N LYS A 307 9.31 0.40 -0.60
CA LYS A 307 10.12 -0.57 -1.35
C LYS A 307 9.24 -1.74 -1.76
N ILE A 308 9.61 -2.41 -2.82
CA ILE A 308 8.91 -3.58 -3.32
C ILE A 308 9.78 -4.82 -3.09
N VAL A 309 9.15 -5.90 -2.59
CA VAL A 309 9.74 -7.23 -2.50
C VAL A 309 8.86 -8.19 -3.27
N LEU A 310 9.42 -8.93 -4.22
CA LEU A 310 8.70 -10.02 -4.86
C LEU A 310 8.87 -11.26 -3.99
N LEU A 311 7.83 -11.62 -3.24
CA LEU A 311 7.88 -12.79 -2.33
C LEU A 311 7.31 -14.01 -3.04
N ASP A 312 8.15 -14.99 -3.27
CA ASP A 312 7.78 -16.24 -3.93
C ASP A 312 7.26 -17.30 -2.95
N TYR A 313 6.35 -18.11 -3.46
CA TYR A 313 5.72 -19.21 -2.75
C TYR A 313 5.81 -20.49 -3.58
N ASP A 314 6.12 -21.63 -2.92
CA ASP A 314 6.09 -22.96 -3.50
C ASP A 314 5.27 -23.90 -2.61
N PHE A 315 4.03 -24.13 -3.01
CA PHE A 315 3.10 -25.02 -2.32
C PHE A 315 3.28 -26.47 -2.71
N ALA A 316 3.91 -26.74 -3.88
CA ALA A 316 4.12 -28.11 -4.37
C ALA A 316 5.23 -28.85 -3.62
N SER A 317 6.31 -28.15 -3.24
CA SER A 317 7.44 -28.75 -2.55
C SER A 317 7.25 -28.85 -1.03
N ALA A 318 6.28 -28.16 -0.47
CA ALA A 318 6.04 -28.12 0.97
C ALA A 318 5.17 -29.28 1.47
N ASP A 319 5.41 -29.73 2.71
CA ASP A 319 4.62 -30.79 3.36
C ASP A 319 3.38 -30.24 4.07
N SER A 320 3.36 -28.96 4.37
CA SER A 320 2.25 -28.32 5.08
C SER A 320 2.22 -26.82 4.86
N PHE A 321 1.06 -26.20 5.05
CA PHE A 321 0.92 -24.74 5.00
C PHE A 321 1.84 -24.04 6.01
N LYS A 322 2.00 -24.61 7.22
CA LYS A 322 2.95 -24.11 8.22
C LYS A 322 4.37 -23.99 7.66
N ASN A 323 4.84 -25.02 6.94
CA ASN A 323 6.19 -25.01 6.37
C ASN A 323 6.33 -23.96 5.27
N VAL A 324 5.28 -23.75 4.45
CA VAL A 324 5.27 -22.66 3.45
C VAL A 324 5.47 -21.32 4.14
N VAL A 325 4.66 -21.00 5.15
CA VAL A 325 4.71 -19.70 5.83
C VAL A 325 6.05 -19.47 6.55
N VAL A 326 6.57 -20.49 7.24
CA VAL A 326 7.87 -20.38 7.91
C VAL A 326 9.02 -20.20 6.89
N ASN A 327 8.96 -20.88 5.75
CA ASN A 327 9.97 -20.73 4.71
C ASN A 327 9.85 -19.38 3.99
N SER A 328 8.63 -18.88 3.73
CA SER A 328 8.44 -17.54 3.17
C SER A 328 8.93 -16.44 4.12
N HIS A 329 8.79 -16.63 5.45
CA HIS A 329 9.37 -15.71 6.42
C HIS A 329 10.90 -15.66 6.34
N LYS A 330 11.55 -16.82 6.21
CA LYS A 330 13.01 -16.86 6.05
C LYS A 330 13.46 -16.15 4.77
N ARG A 331 12.75 -16.43 3.65
CA ARG A 331 13.04 -15.76 2.37
C ARG A 331 12.81 -14.26 2.46
N LEU A 332 11.69 -13.83 3.05
CA LEU A 332 11.44 -12.40 3.23
C LEU A 332 12.55 -11.73 4.04
N ASN A 333 12.99 -12.33 5.15
CA ASN A 333 14.09 -11.78 5.93
C ASN A 333 15.39 -11.67 5.13
N GLU A 334 15.69 -12.66 4.27
CA GLU A 334 16.82 -12.60 3.35
C GLU A 334 16.63 -11.47 2.32
N TYR A 335 15.44 -11.35 1.69
CA TYR A 335 15.15 -10.34 0.69
C TYR A 335 15.18 -8.91 1.26
N LEU A 336 14.75 -8.74 2.50
CA LEU A 336 14.81 -7.46 3.20
C LEU A 336 16.24 -6.97 3.47
N THR A 337 17.25 -7.85 3.43
CA THR A 337 18.66 -7.44 3.51
C THR A 337 19.25 -7.03 2.16
N HIS A 338 18.45 -7.10 1.08
CA HIS A 338 18.86 -6.80 -0.30
C HIS A 338 17.90 -5.81 -0.97
N LEU A 339 17.54 -4.72 -0.24
CA LEU A 339 16.57 -3.72 -0.70
C LEU A 339 17.19 -2.53 -1.45
N HIS A 340 18.51 -2.44 -1.58
CA HIS A 340 19.12 -1.40 -2.40
C HIS A 340 18.87 -1.67 -3.89
N TYR A 341 18.73 -2.94 -4.27
CA TYR A 341 18.20 -3.39 -5.57
C TYR A 341 16.82 -4.00 -5.34
N ASP A 342 15.79 -3.16 -5.34
CA ASP A 342 14.45 -3.55 -4.92
C ASP A 342 13.65 -4.32 -6.01
N GLY A 343 12.43 -4.71 -5.67
CA GLY A 343 11.57 -5.46 -6.58
C GLY A 343 11.24 -4.74 -7.88
N ILE A 344 11.32 -3.39 -7.94
CA ILE A 344 11.11 -2.64 -9.19
C ILE A 344 12.28 -2.87 -10.15
N ASP A 345 13.51 -2.79 -9.65
CA ASP A 345 14.69 -3.09 -10.45
C ASP A 345 14.68 -4.55 -10.89
N PHE A 346 14.31 -5.46 -9.99
CA PHE A 346 14.21 -6.88 -10.30
C PHE A 346 13.12 -7.18 -11.35
N MET A 347 11.95 -6.52 -11.28
CA MET A 347 10.91 -6.63 -12.32
C MET A 347 11.39 -6.17 -13.69
N ARG A 348 12.27 -5.17 -13.77
CA ARG A 348 12.86 -4.72 -15.04
C ARG A 348 13.74 -5.83 -15.66
N GLU A 349 14.47 -6.58 -14.85
CA GLU A 349 15.26 -7.72 -15.34
C GLU A 349 14.37 -8.90 -15.75
N LEU A 350 13.36 -9.23 -14.95
CA LEU A 350 12.35 -10.23 -15.32
C LEU A 350 11.65 -9.88 -16.63
N ALA A 351 11.36 -8.59 -16.89
CA ALA A 351 10.76 -8.12 -18.13
C ALA A 351 11.66 -8.27 -19.36
N LYS A 352 12.98 -8.17 -19.19
CA LYS A 352 13.94 -8.42 -20.28
C LYS A 352 13.90 -9.89 -20.73
N LYS A 353 13.76 -10.80 -19.75
CA LYS A 353 13.70 -12.24 -19.98
C LYS A 353 12.30 -12.68 -20.47
N ASN A 354 11.28 -12.28 -19.73
CA ASN A 354 9.89 -12.64 -19.95
C ASN A 354 9.17 -11.43 -20.52
N LYS A 355 9.29 -11.20 -21.84
CA LYS A 355 8.65 -10.04 -22.46
C LYS A 355 7.17 -9.99 -22.11
N PRO A 356 6.68 -8.87 -21.53
CA PRO A 356 5.27 -8.71 -21.20
C PRO A 356 4.37 -8.95 -22.39
N VAL A 357 3.35 -9.78 -22.25
CA VAL A 357 2.36 -10.02 -23.29
C VAL A 357 1.47 -8.80 -23.43
N ASN A 358 1.40 -8.21 -24.61
CA ASN A 358 0.59 -7.03 -24.90
C ASN A 358 0.81 -5.83 -23.95
N GLY A 359 2.01 -5.69 -23.39
CA GLY A 359 2.32 -4.61 -22.44
C GLY A 359 1.71 -4.78 -21.05
N ARG A 360 1.23 -5.97 -20.69
CA ARG A 360 0.67 -6.25 -19.37
C ARG A 360 1.77 -6.23 -18.29
N PRO A 361 1.48 -5.75 -17.08
CA PRO A 361 2.43 -5.79 -15.97
C PRO A 361 2.78 -7.24 -15.57
N LEU A 362 4.03 -7.48 -15.14
CA LEU A 362 4.50 -8.80 -14.77
C LEU A 362 4.02 -9.26 -13.39
N MET A 363 3.96 -8.33 -12.43
CA MET A 363 3.65 -8.61 -11.02
C MET A 363 2.48 -7.73 -10.52
N PRO A 364 1.27 -7.89 -11.11
CA PRO A 364 0.15 -6.98 -10.86
C PRO A 364 -0.67 -7.32 -9.60
N VAL A 365 -0.26 -8.34 -8.84
CA VAL A 365 -0.97 -8.77 -7.62
C VAL A 365 -0.14 -8.37 -6.42
N VAL A 366 -0.71 -7.47 -5.61
CA VAL A 366 -0.02 -6.76 -4.54
C VAL A 366 -0.53 -7.21 -3.18
N PHE A 367 0.36 -7.22 -2.19
CA PHE A 367 0.03 -7.33 -0.78
C PHE A 367 0.70 -6.20 -0.01
N THR A 368 -0.10 -5.33 0.60
CA THR A 368 0.36 -4.20 1.41
C THR A 368 0.08 -4.47 2.87
N SER A 369 1.13 -4.46 3.70
CA SER A 369 1.02 -4.60 5.15
C SER A 369 1.16 -3.26 5.84
N ALA A 370 0.03 -2.66 6.24
CA ALA A 370 -0.05 -1.43 7.02
C ALA A 370 -0.52 -1.74 8.47
N LEU A 371 0.09 -2.75 9.09
CA LEU A 371 -0.24 -3.22 10.44
C LEU A 371 0.39 -2.32 11.53
N PHE A 372 0.39 -1.03 11.28
CA PHE A 372 0.79 -0.02 12.25
C PHE A 372 -0.36 0.20 13.24
N ASP A 373 -0.04 0.42 14.51
CA ASP A 373 -1.06 0.85 15.47
C ASP A 373 -1.66 2.17 14.99
N ASN A 374 -2.96 2.18 14.76
CA ASN A 374 -3.68 3.32 14.18
C ASN A 374 -4.98 3.56 14.94
N ASP A 375 -5.06 4.73 15.58
CA ASP A 375 -6.22 5.23 16.31
C ASP A 375 -7.08 6.20 15.48
N ILE A 376 -6.70 6.45 14.23
CA ILE A 376 -7.49 7.25 13.30
C ILE A 376 -8.61 6.37 12.74
N VAL A 377 -9.84 6.84 12.92
CA VAL A 377 -11.04 6.18 12.39
C VAL A 377 -11.43 6.84 11.07
N TYR A 378 -11.56 6.02 10.05
CA TYR A 378 -12.13 6.42 8.76
C TYR A 378 -13.00 5.28 8.21
N ASP A 379 -13.97 5.66 7.42
CA ASP A 379 -14.91 4.71 6.81
C ASP A 379 -14.25 4.04 5.60
N LEU A 380 -14.12 2.71 5.65
CA LEU A 380 -13.50 1.95 4.57
C LEU A 380 -14.33 1.96 3.28
N ASP A 381 -15.66 2.12 3.36
CA ASP A 381 -16.54 2.25 2.20
C ASP A 381 -16.30 3.60 1.49
N LYS A 382 -15.93 4.62 2.25
CA LYS A 382 -15.66 5.96 1.74
C LYS A 382 -14.19 6.18 1.36
N ALA A 383 -13.28 5.32 1.82
CA ALA A 383 -11.86 5.37 1.46
C ALA A 383 -11.58 4.62 0.16
N SER A 384 -10.52 4.99 -0.54
CA SER A 384 -10.02 4.23 -1.70
C SER A 384 -8.52 4.40 -1.88
N SER A 385 -7.90 3.35 -2.42
CA SER A 385 -6.55 3.39 -2.96
C SER A 385 -6.56 2.80 -4.36
N ARG A 386 -5.89 3.43 -5.31
CA ARG A 386 -5.74 2.88 -6.66
C ARG A 386 -4.32 3.11 -7.15
N THR A 387 -3.79 2.10 -7.80
CA THR A 387 -2.44 2.14 -8.37
C THR A 387 -2.51 1.65 -9.82
N PRO A 388 -1.95 2.42 -10.78
CA PRO A 388 -1.84 1.98 -12.17
C PRO A 388 -1.17 0.61 -12.27
N GLN A 389 -1.60 -0.20 -13.24
CA GLN A 389 -1.02 -1.51 -13.52
C GLN A 389 -1.16 -2.57 -12.41
N VAL A 390 -1.89 -2.30 -11.35
CA VAL A 390 -2.26 -3.28 -10.33
C VAL A 390 -3.61 -3.89 -10.66
N TYR A 391 -3.68 -5.23 -10.64
CA TYR A 391 -4.89 -6.00 -10.94
C TYR A 391 -5.66 -6.39 -9.70
N LEU A 392 -4.94 -6.59 -8.60
CA LEU A 392 -5.52 -6.90 -7.29
C LEU A 392 -4.55 -6.41 -6.21
N ASP A 393 -5.00 -5.47 -5.39
CA ASP A 393 -4.28 -4.95 -4.24
C ASP A 393 -4.96 -5.44 -2.95
N CYS A 394 -4.26 -6.26 -2.19
CA CYS A 394 -4.69 -6.72 -0.87
C CYS A 394 -3.98 -5.90 0.20
N GLN A 395 -4.73 -5.13 0.97
CA GLN A 395 -4.21 -4.32 2.08
C GLN A 395 -4.66 -4.93 3.41
N ALA A 396 -3.71 -5.21 4.29
CA ALA A 396 -3.96 -5.57 5.68
C ALA A 396 -3.56 -4.40 6.58
N MET A 397 -4.49 -3.85 7.34
CA MET A 397 -4.28 -2.66 8.16
C MET A 397 -4.95 -2.77 9.53
N LEU A 398 -4.44 -2.01 10.48
CA LEU A 398 -5.04 -1.89 11.80
C LEU A 398 -5.79 -0.57 11.93
N GLN A 399 -6.95 -0.62 12.59
CA GLN A 399 -7.71 0.55 12.98
C GLN A 399 -8.35 0.28 14.33
N CYS A 400 -7.99 1.09 15.35
CA CYS A 400 -8.46 0.91 16.73
C CYS A 400 -8.31 -0.53 17.27
N GLY A 401 -7.19 -1.17 16.96
CA GLY A 401 -6.87 -2.52 17.42
C GLY A 401 -7.61 -3.65 16.70
N LYS A 402 -8.41 -3.36 15.68
CA LYS A 402 -9.08 -4.34 14.81
C LYS A 402 -8.31 -4.49 13.49
N LEU A 403 -8.23 -5.73 13.02
CA LEU A 403 -7.68 -6.03 11.69
C LEU A 403 -8.74 -5.71 10.62
N ASN A 404 -8.32 -4.94 9.63
CA ASN A 404 -9.08 -4.70 8.41
C ASN A 404 -8.32 -5.31 7.24
N VAL A 405 -9.06 -5.97 6.36
CA VAL A 405 -8.53 -6.44 5.08
C VAL A 405 -9.35 -5.81 3.96
N VAL A 406 -8.65 -5.24 3.00
CA VAL A 406 -9.24 -4.53 1.85
C VAL A 406 -8.66 -5.10 0.57
N TRP A 407 -9.51 -5.36 -0.42
CA TRP A 407 -9.12 -5.68 -1.78
C TRP A 407 -9.63 -4.59 -2.72
N ASP A 408 -8.70 -3.93 -3.41
CA ASP A 408 -8.98 -2.98 -4.49
C ASP A 408 -8.60 -3.59 -5.84
N TYR A 409 -9.48 -3.50 -6.82
CA TYR A 409 -9.25 -4.07 -8.16
C TYR A 409 -10.00 -3.28 -9.24
N PRO A 410 -9.51 -3.24 -10.51
CA PRO A 410 -10.24 -2.63 -11.62
C PRO A 410 -11.59 -3.31 -11.83
N ALA A 411 -12.68 -2.54 -11.78
CA ALA A 411 -14.05 -3.06 -11.73
C ALA A 411 -14.44 -3.95 -12.94
N GLU A 412 -13.82 -3.71 -14.10
CA GLU A 412 -14.14 -4.43 -15.34
C GLU A 412 -13.24 -5.65 -15.57
N LEU A 413 -12.18 -5.84 -14.75
CA LEU A 413 -11.12 -6.81 -15.02
C LEU A 413 -11.55 -8.25 -14.77
N TYR A 414 -12.28 -8.48 -13.68
CA TYR A 414 -12.70 -9.80 -13.21
C TYR A 414 -14.24 -9.89 -13.07
N ASP A 415 -14.78 -11.10 -13.13
CA ASP A 415 -16.14 -11.31 -12.69
C ASP A 415 -16.26 -11.08 -11.18
N SER A 416 -17.31 -10.37 -10.77
CA SER A 416 -17.54 -10.05 -9.35
C SER A 416 -17.71 -11.31 -8.50
N GLU A 417 -18.36 -12.36 -9.04
CA GLU A 417 -18.52 -13.65 -8.36
C GLU A 417 -17.18 -14.31 -8.04
N LEU A 418 -16.21 -14.28 -8.96
CA LEU A 418 -14.87 -14.81 -8.72
C LEU A 418 -14.18 -14.06 -7.55
N ILE A 419 -14.25 -12.73 -7.57
CA ILE A 419 -13.64 -11.92 -6.50
C ILE A 419 -14.36 -12.15 -5.17
N ASP A 420 -15.69 -12.27 -5.17
CA ASP A 420 -16.47 -12.55 -3.97
C ASP A 420 -16.08 -13.89 -3.34
N GLU A 421 -16.00 -14.96 -4.14
CA GLU A 421 -15.57 -16.27 -3.69
C GLU A 421 -14.14 -16.29 -3.15
N MET A 422 -13.21 -15.65 -3.85
CA MET A 422 -11.81 -15.53 -3.43
C MET A 422 -11.68 -14.76 -2.13
N PHE A 423 -12.39 -13.65 -2.01
CA PHE A 423 -12.36 -12.81 -0.81
C PHE A 423 -12.96 -13.54 0.39
N GLU A 424 -14.10 -14.22 0.20
CA GLU A 424 -14.72 -15.04 1.24
C GLU A 424 -13.81 -16.19 1.68
N CYS A 425 -13.15 -16.86 0.73
CA CYS A 425 -12.17 -17.90 1.03
C CYS A 425 -11.01 -17.36 1.88
N PHE A 426 -10.44 -16.23 1.47
CA PHE A 426 -9.35 -15.59 2.20
C PHE A 426 -9.74 -15.17 3.62
N THR A 427 -10.89 -14.55 3.79
CA THR A 427 -11.38 -14.12 5.10
C THR A 427 -11.70 -15.29 6.02
N LYS A 428 -12.23 -16.40 5.48
CA LYS A 428 -12.40 -17.67 6.22
C LYS A 428 -11.04 -18.25 6.67
N PHE A 429 -10.02 -18.19 5.82
CA PHE A 429 -8.67 -18.62 6.21
C PHE A 429 -8.09 -17.78 7.34
N ILE A 430 -8.33 -16.48 7.35
CA ILE A 430 -7.93 -15.61 8.47
C ILE A 430 -8.64 -16.01 9.76
N CYS A 431 -9.97 -16.22 9.72
CA CYS A 431 -10.75 -16.64 10.89
C CYS A 431 -10.29 -18.00 11.46
N HIS A 432 -9.76 -18.88 10.60
CA HIS A 432 -9.35 -20.25 10.96
C HIS A 432 -7.85 -20.49 10.71
N ALA A 433 -7.03 -19.47 10.95
CA ALA A 433 -5.59 -19.54 10.70
C ALA A 433 -4.88 -20.66 11.47
N ASP A 434 -5.37 -20.99 12.66
CA ASP A 434 -4.92 -22.14 13.47
C ASP A 434 -5.08 -23.46 12.71
N LYS A 435 -6.27 -23.74 12.14
CA LYS A 435 -6.54 -24.93 11.35
C LYS A 435 -5.75 -24.95 10.05
N MET A 436 -5.55 -23.78 9.44
CA MET A 436 -4.70 -23.66 8.24
C MET A 436 -3.26 -24.10 8.52
N LEU A 437 -2.70 -23.70 9.66
CA LEU A 437 -1.34 -24.08 10.05
C LEU A 437 -1.20 -25.59 10.34
N GLU A 438 -2.27 -26.28 10.69
CA GLU A 438 -2.30 -27.74 10.89
C GLU A 438 -2.49 -28.51 9.58
N LYS A 439 -2.85 -27.83 8.47
CA LYS A 439 -3.10 -28.46 7.19
C LYS A 439 -1.83 -29.06 6.58
N ALA A 440 -1.82 -30.38 6.43
CA ALA A 440 -0.80 -31.11 5.68
C ALA A 440 -1.14 -31.13 4.18
N PHE A 441 -0.10 -31.11 3.33
CA PHE A 441 -0.24 -31.32 1.90
C PHE A 441 0.10 -32.77 1.57
N PRO A 442 -0.75 -33.52 0.85
CA PRO A 442 -0.49 -34.93 0.54
C PRO A 442 0.71 -35.08 -0.39
N VAL A 443 1.63 -35.99 -0.03
CA VAL A 443 2.91 -36.22 -0.72
C VAL A 443 2.74 -36.83 -2.12
N SER A 444 1.62 -37.55 -2.38
CA SER A 444 1.48 -38.42 -3.56
C SER A 444 0.72 -37.81 -4.75
N GLU A 445 0.16 -36.60 -4.62
CA GLU A 445 -0.76 -36.06 -5.62
C GLU A 445 -0.48 -34.57 -5.92
N LYS A 446 0.79 -34.20 -5.86
CA LYS A 446 1.27 -32.79 -5.84
C LYS A 446 0.94 -31.94 -7.07
N THR A 447 0.45 -32.50 -8.16
CA THR A 447 0.16 -31.75 -9.40
C THR A 447 -1.28 -31.88 -9.89
N GLU A 448 -1.95 -33.00 -9.73
CA GLU A 448 -3.33 -33.18 -10.25
C GLU A 448 -4.43 -32.91 -9.22
N HIS A 449 -4.14 -33.04 -7.93
CA HIS A 449 -5.12 -32.92 -6.84
C HIS A 449 -5.31 -31.48 -6.35
N PHE A 450 -4.34 -30.61 -6.55
CA PHE A 450 -4.50 -29.18 -6.24
C PHE A 450 -5.69 -28.57 -6.99
N TYR A 451 -5.96 -29.09 -8.20
CA TYR A 451 -7.06 -28.61 -9.05
C TYR A 451 -8.43 -29.29 -8.78
N LYS A 452 -8.46 -30.46 -8.17
CA LYS A 452 -9.72 -31.22 -7.94
C LYS A 452 -10.44 -30.92 -6.63
N HIS A 453 -9.74 -30.43 -5.61
CA HIS A 453 -10.33 -30.07 -4.31
C HIS A 453 -10.80 -28.63 -4.20
N TYR A 454 -10.83 -27.91 -5.31
CA TYR A 454 -11.27 -26.54 -5.42
C TYR A 454 -12.71 -26.29 -4.89
N ASN A 455 -13.59 -27.28 -5.03
CA ASN A 455 -14.99 -27.23 -4.57
C ASN A 455 -15.21 -27.86 -3.20
N ASP A 456 -14.22 -28.46 -2.57
CA ASP A 456 -14.37 -29.12 -1.26
C ASP A 456 -13.84 -28.24 -0.13
N THR A 457 -14.55 -27.15 0.16
CA THR A 457 -14.40 -26.41 1.41
C THR A 457 -15.13 -27.07 2.59
N SER A 458 -15.70 -28.26 2.41
CA SER A 458 -16.46 -28.98 3.44
C SER A 458 -15.67 -29.26 4.72
N TRP A 459 -14.33 -29.30 4.64
CA TRP A 459 -13.47 -29.41 5.82
C TRP A 459 -13.32 -28.10 6.62
N LEU A 460 -13.65 -26.94 6.02
CA LEU A 460 -13.69 -25.63 6.70
C LEU A 460 -15.01 -25.43 7.48
N VAL A 461 -16.01 -26.24 7.22
CA VAL A 461 -17.35 -26.12 7.79
C VAL A 461 -17.76 -27.40 8.53
N PRO A 462 -17.38 -27.58 9.78
CA PRO A 462 -18.24 -28.34 10.68
C PRO A 462 -19.29 -27.38 11.24
N ASN A 463 -20.50 -27.39 10.67
CA ASN A 463 -21.72 -26.83 11.28
C ASN A 463 -21.62 -25.41 11.86
N ILE A 464 -21.59 -24.39 11.00
CA ILE A 464 -22.09 -23.08 11.38
C ILE A 464 -23.38 -22.87 10.58
N THR A 465 -24.50 -23.21 11.19
CA THR A 465 -25.81 -22.66 10.86
C THR A 465 -25.75 -21.17 11.20
N LEU A 466 -26.08 -20.31 10.24
CA LEU A 466 -26.27 -18.86 10.40
C LEU A 466 -27.32 -18.56 11.46
#